data_8b5d03640b3724dddef77ce7d1030464
#
_entry.id   8b5d03640b3724dddef77ce7d1030464
#
_cell.length_a   1.000
_cell.length_b   1.000
_cell.length_c   1.000
_cell.angle_alpha   90.00
_cell.angle_beta   90.00
_cell.angle_gamma   90.00
#
_symmetry.space_group_name_H-M   'P 1'
#
loop_
_entity.id
_entity.type
_entity.pdbx_description
1 polymer ?
#
loop_
_entity_poly.entity_id
_entity_poly.type
_entity_poly.pdbx_seq_one_letter_code
_entity_poly.pdbx_strand_id
1 'polypeptide(L)'
;MKGVTINGVTYEGVAEFIYLVMLISNDNSIEKEIQKCILAGNRTYFATISLFRSRLLSRATKILLYKTLIRPVVSYGVEAWTVTKKDEQALLVFERKIFRRIYGPKYENGEWKSRTNQELEEMSKGENIVKWIKGQRISWLGHLERMEEDTMPKKIFTKELEGTKQRGRPRKGWKEEVERDLQVLGVRRWTELATGKNGRVLFDRPKPKVGCSANERRRSYNLKAG
;
A
#
# COMPACT_ATOMS: atom_id res chain seq x y z
N MET A 1 -1.64 32.98 5.04
CA MET A 1 -0.89 31.93 5.75
C MET A 1 0.12 32.61 6.63
N LYS A 2 0.37 32.09 7.86
CA LYS A 2 1.35 32.70 8.78
C LYS A 2 2.72 32.12 8.44
N GLY A 3 3.71 32.98 8.15
CA GLY A 3 5.09 32.58 8.04
C GLY A 3 5.69 32.17 9.39
N VAL A 4 6.71 31.34 9.39
CA VAL A 4 7.48 30.92 10.58
C VAL A 4 8.89 31.47 10.46
N THR A 5 9.40 32.14 11.50
CA THR A 5 10.78 32.64 11.53
C THR A 5 11.65 31.69 12.33
N ILE A 6 12.69 31.16 11.70
CA ILE A 6 13.68 30.24 12.30
C ILE A 6 15.06 30.84 12.08
N ASN A 7 15.83 31.06 13.16
CA ASN A 7 17.19 31.64 13.10
C ASN A 7 17.26 32.98 12.32
N GLY A 8 16.26 33.85 12.46
CA GLY A 8 16.21 35.15 11.76
C GLY A 8 15.75 35.08 10.29
N VAL A 9 15.52 33.89 9.74
CA VAL A 9 15.01 33.69 8.36
C VAL A 9 13.51 33.42 8.43
N THR A 10 12.72 34.20 7.70
CA THR A 10 11.27 34.02 7.62
C THR A 10 10.90 33.09 6.47
N TYR A 11 10.25 32.00 6.78
CA TYR A 11 9.74 31.03 5.81
C TYR A 11 8.27 31.26 5.58
N GLU A 12 7.85 31.27 4.32
CA GLU A 12 6.46 31.45 3.94
C GLU A 12 5.71 30.11 4.10
N GLY A 13 4.51 30.16 4.71
CA GLY A 13 3.63 28.98 4.80
C GLY A 13 2.96 28.72 3.45
N VAL A 14 3.14 27.52 2.91
CA VAL A 14 2.49 27.06 1.68
C VAL A 14 1.40 26.04 1.99
N ALA A 15 0.35 26.00 1.15
CA ALA A 15 -0.74 25.04 1.34
C ALA A 15 -0.33 23.62 0.94
N GLU A 16 0.48 23.54 -0.10
CA GLU A 16 0.94 22.27 -0.70
C GLU A 16 2.34 22.47 -1.26
N PHE A 17 3.19 21.43 -1.13
CA PHE A 17 4.48 21.41 -1.81
C PHE A 17 4.86 19.99 -2.22
N ILE A 18 5.73 19.88 -3.19
CA ILE A 18 6.22 18.58 -3.68
C ILE A 18 7.58 18.31 -3.06
N TYR A 19 7.68 17.21 -2.33
CA TYR A 19 8.92 16.72 -1.74
C TYR A 19 9.21 15.30 -2.25
N LEU A 20 10.35 15.10 -2.90
CA LEU A 20 10.74 13.81 -3.49
C LEU A 20 9.59 13.15 -4.29
N VAL A 21 8.96 13.93 -5.17
CA VAL A 21 7.81 13.54 -6.01
C VAL A 21 6.49 13.42 -5.24
N MET A 22 6.48 13.30 -3.91
CA MET A 22 5.27 13.22 -3.09
C MET A 22 4.66 14.59 -2.85
N LEU A 23 3.33 14.69 -2.93
CA LEU A 23 2.58 15.89 -2.56
C LEU A 23 2.32 15.91 -1.06
N ILE A 24 2.84 16.93 -0.38
CA ILE A 24 2.59 17.17 1.04
C ILE A 24 1.64 18.37 1.15
N SER A 25 0.52 18.19 1.83
CA SER A 25 -0.48 19.23 2.07
C SER A 25 -0.53 19.63 3.54
N ASN A 26 -0.88 20.90 3.79
CA ASN A 26 -0.96 21.48 5.14
C ASN A 26 -2.06 20.85 6.02
N ASP A 27 -3.07 20.23 5.41
CA ASP A 27 -4.16 19.52 6.10
C ASP A 27 -3.80 18.05 6.41
N ASN A 28 -2.58 17.63 6.05
CA ASN A 28 -2.09 16.27 6.23
C ASN A 28 -2.99 15.22 5.55
N SER A 29 -3.71 15.61 4.47
CA SER A 29 -4.57 14.73 3.70
C SER A 29 -3.76 14.02 2.61
N ILE A 30 -3.88 12.71 2.57
CA ILE A 30 -3.21 11.85 1.60
C ILE A 30 -4.05 11.61 0.34
N GLU A 31 -5.34 12.00 0.36
CA GLU A 31 -6.27 11.75 -0.74
C GLU A 31 -5.77 12.33 -2.08
N LYS A 32 -5.26 13.56 -2.06
CA LYS A 32 -4.73 14.23 -3.25
C LYS A 32 -3.49 13.52 -3.81
N GLU A 33 -2.61 13.04 -2.93
CA GLU A 33 -1.43 12.27 -3.33
C GLU A 33 -1.84 10.94 -3.98
N ILE A 34 -2.79 10.22 -3.41
CA ILE A 34 -3.31 8.97 -3.99
C ILE A 34 -3.91 9.21 -5.36
N GLN A 35 -4.70 10.27 -5.53
CA GLN A 35 -5.27 10.64 -6.83
C GLN A 35 -4.20 10.97 -7.85
N LYS A 36 -3.17 11.72 -7.46
CA LYS A 36 -2.00 12.03 -8.30
C LYS A 36 -1.27 10.76 -8.73
N CYS A 37 -1.03 9.83 -7.80
CA CYS A 37 -0.41 8.54 -8.10
C CYS A 37 -1.25 7.69 -9.06
N ILE A 38 -2.59 7.64 -8.88
CA ILE A 38 -3.50 6.96 -9.81
C ILE A 38 -3.46 7.60 -11.20
N LEU A 39 -3.41 8.92 -11.29
CA LEU A 39 -3.25 9.64 -12.57
C LEU A 39 -1.92 9.30 -13.25
N ALA A 40 -0.82 9.29 -12.52
CA ALA A 40 0.49 8.89 -13.03
C ALA A 40 0.47 7.43 -13.51
N GLY A 41 -0.12 6.53 -12.75
CA GLY A 41 -0.32 5.13 -13.16
C GLY A 41 -1.18 4.98 -14.42
N ASN A 42 -2.24 5.79 -14.57
CA ASN A 42 -3.03 5.83 -15.80
C ASN A 42 -2.18 6.30 -16.99
N ARG A 43 -1.37 7.34 -16.83
CA ARG A 43 -0.45 7.82 -17.88
C ARG A 43 0.50 6.72 -18.32
N THR A 44 1.13 6.03 -17.36
CA THR A 44 2.04 4.89 -17.64
C THR A 44 1.30 3.75 -18.34
N TYR A 45 0.08 3.42 -17.90
CA TYR A 45 -0.75 2.40 -18.55
C TYR A 45 -1.09 2.77 -20.00
N PHE A 46 -1.48 4.01 -20.27
CA PHE A 46 -1.79 4.44 -21.65
C PHE A 46 -0.54 4.50 -22.53
N ALA A 47 0.61 4.91 -22.00
CA ALA A 47 1.88 4.88 -22.71
C ALA A 47 2.29 3.45 -23.12
N THR A 48 1.94 2.45 -22.31
CA THR A 48 2.29 1.05 -22.54
C THR A 48 1.12 0.20 -23.08
N ILE A 49 0.01 0.81 -23.49
CA ILE A 49 -1.23 0.12 -23.85
C ILE A 49 -1.06 -0.84 -25.04
N SER A 50 -0.14 -0.56 -25.95
CA SER A 50 0.21 -1.43 -27.08
C SER A 50 0.67 -2.81 -26.62
N LEU A 51 1.47 -2.88 -25.54
CA LEU A 51 1.93 -4.12 -24.94
C LEU A 51 0.74 -4.91 -24.35
N PHE A 52 -0.18 -4.24 -23.65
CA PHE A 52 -1.36 -4.89 -23.08
C PHE A 52 -2.36 -5.36 -24.13
N ARG A 53 -2.40 -4.72 -25.31
CA ARG A 53 -3.23 -5.12 -26.47
C ARG A 53 -2.62 -6.24 -27.29
N SER A 54 -1.29 -6.39 -27.28
CA SER A 54 -0.59 -7.37 -28.08
C SER A 54 -1.10 -8.80 -27.84
N ARG A 55 -1.35 -9.53 -28.91
CA ARG A 55 -1.70 -10.96 -28.86
C ARG A 55 -0.47 -11.85 -28.68
N LEU A 56 0.72 -11.32 -28.96
CA LEU A 56 1.99 -12.05 -28.83
C LEU A 56 2.42 -12.23 -27.37
N LEU A 57 1.95 -11.33 -26.47
CA LEU A 57 2.30 -11.43 -25.06
C LEU A 57 1.31 -12.29 -24.29
N SER A 58 1.86 -13.22 -23.52
CA SER A 58 1.07 -14.07 -22.61
C SER A 58 0.42 -13.24 -21.50
N ARG A 59 -0.65 -13.78 -20.89
CA ARG A 59 -1.29 -13.16 -19.71
C ARG A 59 -0.30 -13.00 -18.55
N ALA A 60 0.56 -14.00 -18.34
CA ALA A 60 1.58 -13.94 -17.29
C ALA A 60 2.56 -12.79 -17.52
N THR A 61 3.03 -12.60 -18.76
CA THR A 61 3.91 -11.49 -19.15
C THR A 61 3.21 -10.13 -18.92
N LYS A 62 1.94 -9.99 -19.28
CA LYS A 62 1.16 -8.76 -19.04
C LYS A 62 0.98 -8.45 -17.55
N ILE A 63 0.77 -9.47 -16.72
CA ILE A 63 0.74 -9.30 -15.25
C ILE A 63 2.11 -8.86 -14.74
N LEU A 64 3.19 -9.42 -15.25
CA LEU A 64 4.55 -9.00 -14.89
C LEU A 64 4.79 -7.54 -15.28
N LEU A 65 4.41 -7.11 -16.49
CA LEU A 65 4.48 -5.72 -16.94
C LEU A 65 3.69 -4.78 -15.99
N TYR A 66 2.48 -5.17 -15.60
CA TYR A 66 1.73 -4.42 -14.59
C TYR A 66 2.50 -4.29 -13.28
N LYS A 67 3.01 -5.41 -12.75
CA LYS A 67 3.73 -5.46 -11.46
C LYS A 67 5.06 -4.70 -11.47
N THR A 68 5.71 -4.57 -12.62
CA THR A 68 7.04 -3.94 -12.74
C THR A 68 7.01 -2.50 -13.25
N LEU A 69 6.04 -2.13 -14.08
CA LEU A 69 6.00 -0.79 -14.70
C LEU A 69 4.91 0.12 -14.08
N ILE A 70 3.71 -0.42 -13.85
CA ILE A 70 2.57 0.41 -13.47
C ILE A 70 2.40 0.47 -11.95
N ARG A 71 2.39 -0.70 -11.29
CA ARG A 71 2.20 -0.77 -9.84
C ARG A 71 3.21 0.05 -9.05
N PRO A 72 4.53 0.05 -9.34
CA PRO A 72 5.50 0.87 -8.62
C PRO A 72 5.23 2.38 -8.72
N VAL A 73 4.73 2.85 -9.87
CA VAL A 73 4.37 4.27 -10.06
C VAL A 73 3.20 4.67 -9.16
N VAL A 74 2.18 3.80 -9.05
CA VAL A 74 1.00 4.08 -8.20
C VAL A 74 1.31 3.88 -6.72
N SER A 75 2.25 3.02 -6.39
CA SER A 75 2.61 2.65 -5.02
C SER A 75 3.91 3.29 -4.53
N TYR A 76 4.30 4.43 -5.10
CA TYR A 76 5.45 5.18 -4.61
C TYR A 76 5.13 5.87 -3.28
N GLY A 77 5.94 5.63 -2.25
CA GLY A 77 5.76 6.22 -0.92
C GLY A 77 4.54 5.70 -0.12
N VAL A 78 3.97 4.57 -0.54
CA VAL A 78 2.77 3.98 0.11
C VAL A 78 3.01 3.55 1.56
N GLU A 79 4.27 3.42 1.97
CA GLU A 79 4.66 3.05 3.32
C GLU A 79 4.11 4.04 4.36
N ALA A 80 4.06 5.33 4.00
CA ALA A 80 3.60 6.40 4.87
C ALA A 80 2.08 6.67 4.79
N TRP A 81 1.35 6.01 3.88
CA TRP A 81 -0.07 6.33 3.67
C TRP A 81 -0.98 5.83 4.78
N THR A 82 -1.93 6.68 5.16
CA THR A 82 -3.14 6.32 5.91
C THR A 82 -4.31 6.23 4.94
N VAL A 83 -4.67 5.01 4.55
CA VAL A 83 -5.60 4.78 3.43
C VAL A 83 -7.03 4.68 3.92
N THR A 84 -7.92 5.54 3.44
CA THR A 84 -9.36 5.47 3.75
C THR A 84 -10.05 4.40 2.89
N LYS A 85 -11.28 4.01 3.27
CA LYS A 85 -12.09 3.10 2.45
C LYS A 85 -12.37 3.63 1.04
N LYS A 86 -12.51 4.94 0.90
CA LYS A 86 -12.68 5.61 -0.39
C LYS A 86 -11.45 5.45 -1.28
N ASP A 87 -10.26 5.62 -0.69
CA ASP A 87 -8.98 5.47 -1.39
C ASP A 87 -8.74 4.02 -1.79
N GLU A 88 -9.03 3.05 -0.88
CA GLU A 88 -8.98 1.62 -1.21
C GLU A 88 -9.83 1.31 -2.45
N GLN A 89 -11.07 1.84 -2.51
CA GLN A 89 -11.94 1.62 -3.66
C GLN A 89 -11.40 2.25 -4.94
N ALA A 90 -10.86 3.46 -4.87
CA ALA A 90 -10.27 4.14 -6.04
C ALA A 90 -9.08 3.33 -6.61
N LEU A 91 -8.21 2.83 -5.75
CA LEU A 91 -7.08 1.97 -6.13
C LEU A 91 -7.55 0.64 -6.74
N LEU A 92 -8.58 0.01 -6.17
CA LEU A 92 -9.15 -1.23 -6.71
C LEU A 92 -9.82 -1.00 -8.06
N VAL A 93 -10.53 0.10 -8.26
CA VAL A 93 -11.15 0.46 -9.56
C VAL A 93 -10.07 0.63 -10.62
N PHE A 94 -8.99 1.34 -10.29
CA PHE A 94 -7.83 1.52 -11.18
C PHE A 94 -7.24 0.16 -11.59
N GLU A 95 -6.94 -0.72 -10.64
CA GLU A 95 -6.34 -2.03 -10.91
C GLU A 95 -7.26 -2.94 -11.74
N ARG A 96 -8.54 -3.02 -11.38
CA ARG A 96 -9.54 -3.82 -12.10
C ARG A 96 -9.71 -3.41 -13.56
N LYS A 97 -9.56 -2.12 -13.87
CA LYS A 97 -9.55 -1.62 -15.25
C LYS A 97 -8.43 -2.27 -16.07
N ILE A 98 -7.22 -2.36 -15.50
CA ILE A 98 -6.06 -2.97 -16.16
C ILE A 98 -6.24 -4.49 -16.26
N PHE A 99 -6.72 -5.14 -15.20
CA PHE A 99 -6.95 -6.58 -15.18
C PHE A 99 -8.03 -7.01 -16.18
N ARG A 100 -9.11 -6.24 -16.35
CA ARG A 100 -10.08 -6.50 -17.43
C ARG A 100 -9.44 -6.47 -18.81
N ARG A 101 -8.46 -5.59 -19.04
CA ARG A 101 -7.69 -5.58 -20.29
C ARG A 101 -6.80 -6.81 -20.45
N ILE A 102 -6.15 -7.27 -19.37
CA ILE A 102 -5.23 -8.42 -19.39
C ILE A 102 -6.01 -9.72 -19.61
N TYR A 103 -7.08 -9.93 -18.85
CA TYR A 103 -7.85 -11.18 -18.88
C TYR A 103 -8.86 -11.24 -20.03
N GLY A 104 -9.30 -10.08 -20.54
CA GLY A 104 -10.29 -9.96 -21.60
C GLY A 104 -11.72 -10.33 -21.14
N PRO A 105 -12.71 -10.16 -22.02
CA PRO A 105 -14.07 -10.58 -21.77
C PRO A 105 -14.20 -12.11 -21.72
N LYS A 106 -15.31 -12.62 -21.20
CA LYS A 106 -15.70 -14.03 -21.29
C LYS A 106 -16.83 -14.19 -22.29
N TYR A 107 -16.87 -15.32 -22.97
CA TYR A 107 -17.99 -15.72 -23.81
C TYR A 107 -18.89 -16.64 -23.00
N GLU A 108 -20.16 -16.29 -22.84
CA GLU A 108 -21.10 -17.02 -22.01
C GLU A 108 -22.52 -16.84 -22.56
N ASN A 109 -23.24 -17.94 -22.77
CA ASN A 109 -24.61 -17.96 -23.29
C ASN A 109 -24.79 -17.23 -24.65
N GLY A 110 -23.78 -17.35 -25.55
CA GLY A 110 -23.86 -16.70 -26.87
C GLY A 110 -23.38 -15.24 -26.90
N GLU A 111 -22.99 -14.65 -25.77
CA GLU A 111 -22.63 -13.24 -25.67
C GLU A 111 -21.25 -13.01 -25.02
N TRP A 112 -20.59 -11.95 -25.45
CA TRP A 112 -19.35 -11.47 -24.81
C TRP A 112 -19.67 -10.59 -23.61
N LYS A 113 -19.32 -11.05 -22.41
CA LYS A 113 -19.56 -10.33 -21.15
C LYS A 113 -18.26 -9.86 -20.52
N SER A 114 -18.30 -8.67 -19.91
CA SER A 114 -17.19 -8.18 -19.08
C SER A 114 -17.07 -9.03 -17.81
N ARG A 115 -15.84 -9.34 -17.40
CA ARG A 115 -15.61 -10.10 -16.16
C ARG A 115 -16.06 -9.33 -14.93
N THR A 116 -16.67 -10.04 -14.00
CA THR A 116 -17.06 -9.51 -12.69
C THR A 116 -15.83 -9.24 -11.81
N ASN A 117 -16.02 -8.47 -10.74
CA ASN A 117 -14.94 -8.21 -9.79
C ASN A 117 -14.49 -9.49 -9.08
N GLN A 118 -15.43 -10.39 -8.77
CA GLN A 118 -15.13 -11.67 -8.13
C GLN A 118 -14.26 -12.55 -9.04
N GLU A 119 -14.61 -12.69 -10.32
CA GLU A 119 -13.81 -13.45 -11.28
C GLU A 119 -12.40 -12.88 -11.42
N LEU A 120 -12.24 -11.55 -11.42
CA LEU A 120 -10.92 -10.93 -11.46
C LEU A 120 -10.11 -11.26 -10.20
N GLU A 121 -10.74 -11.28 -9.04
CA GLU A 121 -10.10 -11.62 -7.77
C GLU A 121 -9.65 -13.09 -7.74
N GLU A 122 -10.49 -14.01 -8.21
CA GLU A 122 -10.14 -15.43 -8.36
C GLU A 122 -8.96 -15.61 -9.32
N MET A 123 -8.99 -14.97 -10.49
CA MET A 123 -7.92 -15.06 -11.50
C MET A 123 -6.60 -14.43 -11.05
N SER A 124 -6.65 -13.39 -10.21
CA SER A 124 -5.47 -12.80 -9.58
C SER A 124 -5.00 -13.57 -8.34
N LYS A 125 -5.65 -14.70 -8.01
CA LYS A 125 -5.40 -15.49 -6.78
C LYS A 125 -5.57 -14.63 -5.52
N GLY A 126 -6.51 -13.70 -5.54
CA GLY A 126 -6.81 -12.78 -4.47
C GLY A 126 -5.72 -11.72 -4.20
N GLU A 127 -4.68 -11.62 -5.02
CA GLU A 127 -3.73 -10.51 -4.97
C GLU A 127 -4.40 -9.25 -5.51
N ASN A 128 -4.23 -8.13 -4.82
CA ASN A 128 -4.64 -6.81 -5.29
C ASN A 128 -3.73 -5.72 -4.73
N ILE A 129 -3.80 -4.53 -5.32
CA ILE A 129 -2.94 -3.40 -4.96
C ILE A 129 -3.11 -2.96 -3.50
N VAL A 130 -4.32 -3.04 -2.94
CA VAL A 130 -4.58 -2.68 -1.53
C VAL A 130 -3.87 -3.65 -0.58
N LYS A 131 -3.97 -4.95 -0.83
CA LYS A 131 -3.22 -5.96 -0.07
C LYS A 131 -1.71 -5.77 -0.18
N TRP A 132 -1.23 -5.40 -1.38
CA TRP A 132 0.17 -5.06 -1.60
C TRP A 132 0.60 -3.85 -0.76
N ILE A 133 -0.16 -2.75 -0.78
CA ILE A 133 0.11 -1.54 0.02
C ILE A 133 0.17 -1.87 1.52
N LYS A 134 -0.81 -2.62 2.02
CA LYS A 134 -0.82 -3.08 3.42
C LYS A 134 0.45 -3.88 3.76
N GLY A 135 0.89 -4.74 2.86
CA GLY A 135 2.15 -5.45 3.00
C GLY A 135 3.37 -4.53 3.09
N GLN A 136 3.46 -3.49 2.25
CA GLN A 136 4.56 -2.52 2.29
C GLN A 136 4.57 -1.74 3.62
N ARG A 137 3.41 -1.32 4.11
CA ARG A 137 3.27 -0.63 5.40
C ARG A 137 3.73 -1.50 6.58
N ILE A 138 3.33 -2.78 6.56
CA ILE A 138 3.77 -3.75 7.58
C ILE A 138 5.29 -3.96 7.50
N SER A 139 5.85 -4.08 6.30
CA SER A 139 7.30 -4.19 6.09
C SER A 139 8.04 -2.98 6.65
N TRP A 140 7.52 -1.77 6.38
CA TRP A 140 8.08 -0.54 6.91
C TRP A 140 8.00 -0.45 8.44
N LEU A 141 6.87 -0.85 9.05
CA LEU A 141 6.75 -0.91 10.50
C LEU A 141 7.81 -1.82 11.12
N GLY A 142 8.02 -3.01 10.55
CA GLY A 142 9.07 -3.91 11.01
C GLY A 142 10.47 -3.34 10.82
N HIS A 143 10.71 -2.54 9.78
CA HIS A 143 11.97 -1.84 9.59
C HIS A 143 12.18 -0.74 10.63
N LEU A 144 11.18 0.09 10.89
CA LEU A 144 11.22 1.13 11.93
C LEU A 144 11.48 0.53 13.31
N GLU A 145 10.89 -0.63 13.63
CA GLU A 145 11.08 -1.25 14.94
C GLU A 145 12.52 -1.74 15.16
N ARG A 146 13.20 -2.14 14.10
CA ARG A 146 14.59 -2.59 14.15
C ARG A 146 15.64 -1.46 14.05
N MET A 147 15.21 -0.24 13.79
CA MET A 147 16.12 0.93 13.77
C MET A 147 16.64 1.24 15.17
N GLU A 148 17.83 1.82 15.23
CA GLU A 148 18.41 2.37 16.45
C GLU A 148 17.58 3.54 16.98
N GLU A 149 17.49 3.65 18.32
CA GLU A 149 16.61 4.63 19.00
C GLU A 149 16.99 6.10 18.70
N ASP A 150 18.23 6.36 18.31
CA ASP A 150 18.72 7.70 18.01
C ASP A 150 18.44 8.14 16.56
N THR A 151 18.01 7.24 15.69
CA THR A 151 17.67 7.57 14.30
C THR A 151 16.45 8.46 14.22
N MET A 152 16.45 9.43 13.29
CA MET A 152 15.36 10.39 13.13
C MET A 152 14.00 9.72 12.87
N PRO A 153 13.86 8.72 11.97
CA PRO A 153 12.59 8.03 11.75
C PRO A 153 12.08 7.33 13.02
N LYS A 154 12.96 6.69 13.80
CA LYS A 154 12.58 6.02 15.05
C LYS A 154 12.12 7.03 16.08
N LYS A 155 12.87 8.15 16.26
CA LYS A 155 12.47 9.24 17.17
C LYS A 155 11.10 9.82 16.85
N ILE A 156 10.79 10.04 15.56
CA ILE A 156 9.46 10.53 15.14
C ILE A 156 8.38 9.49 15.40
N PHE A 157 8.67 8.21 15.17
CA PHE A 157 7.74 7.12 15.36
C PHE A 157 7.42 6.85 16.83
N THR A 158 8.40 7.00 17.75
CA THR A 158 8.24 6.75 19.19
C THR A 158 7.77 7.96 19.97
N LYS A 159 8.08 9.18 19.50
CA LYS A 159 7.61 10.39 20.16
C LYS A 159 6.09 10.55 20.02
N GLU A 160 5.41 10.62 21.16
CA GLU A 160 4.07 11.20 21.20
C GLU A 160 4.20 12.68 20.84
N LEU A 161 3.49 13.11 19.78
CA LEU A 161 3.43 14.51 19.42
C LEU A 161 2.72 15.27 20.56
N GLU A 162 3.47 16.01 21.34
CA GLU A 162 2.96 16.99 22.30
C GLU A 162 2.26 18.08 21.50
N GLY A 163 0.95 18.01 21.41
CA GLY A 163 0.14 19.02 20.73
C GLY A 163 -1.31 18.97 21.17
N THR A 164 -1.96 20.11 21.18
CA THR A 164 -3.41 20.20 21.44
C THR A 164 -4.18 19.39 20.42
N LYS A 165 -4.91 18.37 20.89
CA LYS A 165 -5.81 17.57 20.07
C LYS A 165 -6.78 18.51 19.35
N GLN A 166 -6.78 18.53 18.04
CA GLN A 166 -7.74 19.32 17.27
C GLN A 166 -9.16 18.87 17.62
N ARG A 167 -10.07 19.84 17.77
CA ARG A 167 -11.49 19.59 18.02
C ARG A 167 -12.08 18.81 16.85
N GLY A 168 -12.62 17.64 17.09
CA GLY A 168 -13.26 16.79 16.09
C GLY A 168 -12.98 15.30 16.33
N ARG A 169 -13.51 14.44 15.43
CA ARG A 169 -13.25 13.00 15.49
C ARG A 169 -11.75 12.75 15.22
N PRO A 170 -11.01 12.08 16.12
CA PRO A 170 -9.60 11.82 15.93
C PRO A 170 -9.36 11.08 14.59
N ARG A 171 -8.45 11.61 13.76
CA ARG A 171 -7.96 10.83 12.61
C ARG A 171 -7.20 9.63 13.15
N LYS A 172 -7.43 8.48 12.57
CA LYS A 172 -6.69 7.27 12.92
C LYS A 172 -5.22 7.48 12.59
N GLY A 173 -4.35 7.24 13.57
CA GLY A 173 -2.90 7.31 13.36
C GLY A 173 -2.42 6.21 12.41
N TRP A 174 -1.34 6.46 11.70
CA TRP A 174 -0.71 5.48 10.80
C TRP A 174 -0.39 4.17 11.53
N LYS A 175 0.21 4.26 12.72
CA LYS A 175 0.57 3.11 13.57
C LYS A 175 -0.64 2.25 13.92
N GLU A 176 -1.71 2.87 14.42
CA GLU A 176 -2.95 2.18 14.78
C GLU A 176 -3.60 1.44 13.60
N GLU A 177 -3.46 1.99 12.40
CA GLU A 177 -4.00 1.38 11.20
C GLU A 177 -3.19 0.15 10.78
N VAL A 178 -1.85 0.24 10.84
CA VAL A 178 -0.96 -0.89 10.52
C VAL A 178 -1.09 -2.00 11.57
N GLU A 179 -1.20 -1.65 12.86
CA GLU A 179 -1.46 -2.61 13.94
C GLU A 179 -2.78 -3.36 13.73
N ARG A 180 -3.82 -2.66 13.27
CA ARG A 180 -5.10 -3.30 12.92
C ARG A 180 -4.94 -4.27 11.74
N ASP A 181 -4.19 -3.87 10.70
CA ASP A 181 -3.90 -4.77 9.58
C ASP A 181 -3.15 -6.03 10.05
N LEU A 182 -2.23 -5.91 11.02
CA LEU A 182 -1.56 -7.05 11.65
C LEU A 182 -2.52 -7.93 12.46
N GLN A 183 -3.45 -7.33 13.21
CA GLN A 183 -4.48 -8.07 13.94
C GLN A 183 -5.37 -8.89 13.01
N VAL A 184 -5.79 -8.31 11.87
CA VAL A 184 -6.57 -9.03 10.83
C VAL A 184 -5.78 -10.21 10.27
N LEU A 185 -4.46 -10.09 10.18
CA LEU A 185 -3.57 -11.19 9.77
C LEU A 185 -3.32 -12.22 10.89
N GLY A 186 -3.89 -12.02 12.09
CA GLY A 186 -3.72 -12.89 13.24
C GLY A 186 -2.36 -12.77 13.93
N VAL A 187 -1.60 -11.72 13.63
CA VAL A 187 -0.29 -11.45 14.26
C VAL A 187 -0.53 -10.72 15.58
N ARG A 188 -0.36 -11.42 16.69
CA ARG A 188 -0.33 -10.86 18.04
C ARG A 188 1.13 -10.70 18.47
N ARG A 189 1.43 -9.72 19.35
CA ARG A 189 2.80 -9.42 19.83
C ARG A 189 3.79 -9.15 18.70
N TRP A 190 3.37 -8.33 17.76
CA TRP A 190 4.15 -8.03 16.56
C TRP A 190 5.51 -7.38 16.89
N THR A 191 5.65 -6.64 17.99
CA THR A 191 6.91 -6.01 18.44
C THR A 191 7.98 -7.06 18.76
N GLU A 192 7.63 -8.10 19.54
CA GLU A 192 8.53 -9.21 19.84
C GLU A 192 8.93 -9.97 18.57
N LEU A 193 7.97 -10.11 17.64
CA LEU A 193 8.22 -10.76 16.36
C LEU A 193 9.10 -9.92 15.44
N ALA A 194 8.96 -8.59 15.46
CA ALA A 194 9.74 -7.69 14.59
C ALA A 194 11.23 -7.68 14.97
N THR A 195 11.56 -7.74 16.26
CA THR A 195 12.92 -7.76 16.78
C THR A 195 13.55 -9.16 16.82
N GLY A 196 12.73 -10.20 16.83
CA GLY A 196 13.20 -11.60 16.88
C GLY A 196 13.83 -12.09 15.57
N LYS A 197 14.58 -13.22 15.68
CA LYS A 197 15.25 -13.86 14.51
C LYS A 197 14.31 -14.15 13.32
N ASN A 198 13.03 -14.37 13.56
CA ASN A 198 12.00 -14.63 12.53
C ASN A 198 11.33 -13.34 12.00
N GLY A 199 11.62 -12.18 12.56
CA GLY A 199 11.01 -10.92 12.19
C GLY A 199 11.25 -10.54 10.74
N ARG A 200 12.45 -10.76 10.22
CA ARG A 200 12.78 -10.52 8.81
C ARG A 200 11.88 -11.33 7.85
N VAL A 201 11.57 -12.57 8.18
CA VAL A 201 10.73 -13.43 7.31
C VAL A 201 9.29 -12.94 7.26
N LEU A 202 8.75 -12.45 8.37
CA LEU A 202 7.37 -11.97 8.47
C LEU A 202 7.20 -10.58 7.85
N PHE A 203 8.14 -9.67 8.14
CA PHE A 203 8.02 -8.26 7.78
C PHE A 203 8.66 -7.92 6.42
N ASP A 204 9.78 -8.55 6.04
CA ASP A 204 10.47 -8.22 4.78
C ASP A 204 9.80 -8.84 3.54
N ARG A 205 8.94 -9.84 3.73
CA ARG A 205 8.15 -10.43 2.66
C ARG A 205 6.71 -10.72 3.11
N PRO A 206 5.94 -9.71 3.48
CA PRO A 206 4.53 -9.91 3.77
C PRO A 206 3.83 -10.29 2.46
N LYS A 207 3.80 -11.57 2.16
CA LYS A 207 2.90 -12.12 1.15
C LYS A 207 1.57 -12.36 1.87
N PRO A 208 0.53 -11.59 1.61
CA PRO A 208 -0.81 -11.98 2.01
C PRO A 208 -1.13 -13.26 1.24
N LYS A 209 -0.90 -14.42 1.86
CA LYS A 209 -1.39 -15.68 1.32
C LYS A 209 -2.92 -15.62 1.42
N VAL A 210 -3.56 -15.54 0.29
CA VAL A 210 -4.99 -15.74 0.15
C VAL A 210 -5.31 -17.11 0.73
N GLY A 211 -6.20 -17.17 1.71
CA GLY A 211 -6.79 -18.43 2.17
C GLY A 211 -6.03 -19.23 3.22
N CYS A 212 -4.93 -18.79 3.79
CA CYS A 212 -4.37 -19.45 4.96
C CYS A 212 -5.18 -19.10 6.20
N SER A 213 -5.97 -20.05 6.68
CA SER A 213 -6.56 -19.98 8.01
C SER A 213 -5.45 -19.85 9.07
N ALA A 214 -5.74 -19.23 10.21
CA ALA A 214 -4.79 -19.05 11.30
C ALA A 214 -4.16 -20.38 11.78
N ASN A 215 -4.84 -21.53 11.54
CA ASN A 215 -4.38 -22.87 11.88
C ASN A 215 -3.27 -23.42 10.97
N GLU A 216 -3.26 -23.09 9.66
CA GLU A 216 -2.18 -23.55 8.77
C GLU A 216 -0.86 -22.83 9.03
N ARG A 217 -0.91 -21.55 9.48
CA ARG A 217 0.29 -20.82 9.87
C ARG A 217 0.93 -21.40 11.13
N ARG A 218 0.17 -21.84 12.12
CA ARG A 218 0.70 -22.53 13.30
C ARG A 218 1.43 -23.83 12.94
N ARG A 219 0.94 -24.59 11.96
CA ARG A 219 1.61 -25.81 11.48
C ARG A 219 2.93 -25.54 10.78
N SER A 220 3.03 -24.47 9.98
CA SER A 220 4.28 -24.15 9.27
C SER A 220 5.38 -23.61 10.19
N TYR A 221 5.04 -23.04 11.34
CA TYR A 221 6.01 -22.61 12.35
C TYR A 221 6.50 -23.76 13.23
N ASN A 222 5.61 -24.70 13.58
CA ASN A 222 5.98 -25.85 14.39
C ASN A 222 6.79 -26.93 13.64
N LEU A 223 6.68 -26.99 12.30
CA LEU A 223 7.48 -27.90 11.47
C LEU A 223 8.91 -27.40 11.20
N LYS A 224 9.25 -26.16 11.57
CA LYS A 224 10.61 -25.61 11.45
C LYS A 224 11.33 -25.40 12.77
N ALA A 225 10.73 -25.81 13.87
CA ALA A 225 11.26 -25.73 15.22
C ALA A 225 11.55 -27.12 15.83
N GLY A 226 11.51 -28.17 15.02
CA GLY A 226 11.94 -29.53 15.36
C GLY A 226 13.21 -29.90 14.61
#